data_53d1415866c150f631df3d8dc55cc42a
#
_entry.id   53d1415866c150f631df3d8dc55cc42a
#
_cell.length_a   1.000
_cell.length_b   1.000
_cell.length_c   1.000
_cell.angle_alpha   90.00
_cell.angle_beta   90.00
_cell.angle_gamma   90.00
#
_symmetry.space_group_name_H-M   'P 1'
#
loop_
_entity.id
_entity.type
_entity.pdbx_description
1 polymer ?
#
loop_
_entity_poly.entity_id
_entity_poly.type
_entity_poly.pdbx_seq_one_letter_code
_entity_poly.pdbx_strand_id
1 'polypeptide(L)'
;MCRCATATRCCSPLDTRPRYHETSIDAPVSQPVRASLERLLATHDPYPGVVLDRQWNIILANDAARRLVAGLPASVTEPSVNVFRISLHPEGLAAITLNFDEWCAAMLAQLRRLVMVTADPALTQLAREVLAYPNVIEHLARATDSEVADEPPLLLPCRLSVGGVELSLFTMLTTFGTPRDITIDEIAVELFYPADDATATALRVAAGG
;
A
#
# COMPACT_ATOMS: atom_id res chain seq x y z
N MET A 1 -69.19 8.00 -30.04
CA MET A 1 -68.14 6.98 -30.09
C MET A 1 -66.79 7.71 -29.96
N CYS A 2 -66.28 7.87 -28.75
CA CYS A 2 -64.96 8.44 -28.53
C CYS A 2 -64.01 7.32 -28.13
N ARG A 3 -62.95 7.13 -28.89
CA ARG A 3 -61.82 6.22 -28.54
C ARG A 3 -60.75 7.04 -27.84
N CYS A 4 -60.58 6.87 -26.53
CA CYS A 4 -59.40 7.32 -25.80
C CYS A 4 -58.23 6.37 -26.10
N ALA A 5 -57.16 6.88 -26.71
CA ALA A 5 -55.86 6.21 -26.80
C ALA A 5 -55.01 6.61 -25.60
N THR A 6 -54.82 5.68 -24.69
CA THR A 6 -53.91 5.83 -23.54
C THR A 6 -52.47 5.65 -24.01
N ALA A 7 -51.72 6.75 -24.05
CA ALA A 7 -50.26 6.72 -24.21
C ALA A 7 -49.60 6.40 -22.87
N THR A 8 -49.16 5.18 -22.69
CA THR A 8 -48.31 4.76 -21.59
C THR A 8 -46.91 5.30 -21.82
N ARG A 9 -46.55 6.38 -21.13
CA ARG A 9 -45.16 6.84 -21.07
C ARG A 9 -44.39 5.82 -20.23
N CYS A 10 -43.54 5.06 -20.91
CA CYS A 10 -42.51 4.26 -20.30
C CYS A 10 -41.52 5.22 -19.60
N CYS A 11 -41.59 5.36 -18.29
CA CYS A 11 -40.54 5.98 -17.51
C CYS A 11 -39.36 5.02 -17.47
N SER A 12 -38.37 5.24 -18.31
CA SER A 12 -37.03 4.63 -18.12
C SER A 12 -36.50 5.08 -16.80
N PRO A 13 -36.01 4.17 -15.92
CA PRO A 13 -35.30 4.60 -14.73
C PRO A 13 -34.07 5.37 -15.17
N LEU A 14 -33.96 6.62 -14.72
CA LEU A 14 -32.75 7.42 -14.83
C LEU A 14 -31.66 6.62 -14.15
N ASP A 15 -30.67 6.18 -14.94
CA ASP A 15 -29.43 5.64 -14.43
C ASP A 15 -28.68 6.77 -13.71
N THR A 16 -28.97 6.93 -12.41
CA THR A 16 -28.39 7.94 -11.53
C THR A 16 -27.07 7.48 -10.94
N ARG A 17 -26.40 6.50 -11.53
CA ARG A 17 -25.04 6.19 -11.12
C ARG A 17 -24.15 7.36 -11.53
N PRO A 18 -23.51 8.04 -10.57
CA PRO A 18 -22.51 9.03 -10.92
C PRO A 18 -21.44 8.34 -11.78
N ARG A 19 -21.28 8.78 -13.00
CA ARG A 19 -20.15 8.39 -13.85
C ARG A 19 -18.95 9.18 -13.35
N TYR A 20 -18.25 8.60 -12.37
CA TYR A 20 -16.95 9.11 -11.99
C TYR A 20 -15.94 8.65 -13.04
N HIS A 21 -15.19 9.59 -13.59
CA HIS A 21 -14.10 9.28 -14.51
C HIS A 21 -12.91 8.79 -13.69
N GLU A 22 -12.45 7.59 -13.94
CA GLU A 22 -11.12 7.15 -13.48
C GLU A 22 -10.07 7.91 -14.31
N THR A 23 -9.44 8.87 -13.70
CA THR A 23 -8.41 9.70 -14.33
C THR A 23 -7.06 9.23 -13.83
N SER A 24 -6.19 8.71 -14.71
CA SER A 24 -4.82 8.35 -14.30
C SER A 24 -4.11 9.53 -13.64
N ILE A 25 -3.32 9.27 -12.59
CA ILE A 25 -2.49 10.31 -11.95
C ILE A 25 -1.50 10.94 -12.93
N ASP A 26 -1.17 10.26 -14.02
CA ASP A 26 -0.32 10.77 -15.10
C ASP A 26 -1.07 11.63 -16.12
N ALA A 27 -2.40 11.70 -16.02
CA ALA A 27 -3.18 12.57 -16.91
C ALA A 27 -2.88 14.04 -16.65
N PRO A 28 -2.91 14.91 -17.69
CA PRO A 28 -2.63 16.35 -17.53
C PRO A 28 -3.49 17.04 -16.47
N VAL A 29 -4.74 16.62 -16.31
CA VAL A 29 -5.66 17.17 -15.30
C VAL A 29 -5.23 16.84 -13.86
N SER A 30 -4.48 15.77 -13.65
CA SER A 30 -3.98 15.32 -12.35
C SER A 30 -2.63 15.95 -11.96
N GLN A 31 -1.99 16.71 -12.84
CA GLN A 31 -0.67 17.30 -12.61
C GLN A 31 -0.54 18.14 -11.33
N PRO A 32 -1.52 18.99 -10.95
CA PRO A 32 -1.42 19.74 -9.69
C PRO A 32 -1.41 18.84 -8.46
N VAL A 33 -2.16 17.73 -8.49
CA VAL A 33 -2.20 16.74 -7.41
C VAL A 33 -0.86 16.02 -7.33
N ARG A 34 -0.35 15.53 -8.47
CA ARG A 34 0.96 14.89 -8.58
C ARG A 34 2.07 15.79 -8.03
N ALA A 35 2.13 17.04 -8.46
CA ALA A 35 3.14 18.00 -7.97
C ALA A 35 3.04 18.26 -6.47
N SER A 36 1.83 18.21 -5.90
CA SER A 36 1.63 18.34 -4.46
C SER A 36 2.11 17.10 -3.69
N LEU A 37 1.87 15.91 -4.23
CA LEU A 37 2.36 14.64 -3.67
C LEU A 37 3.89 14.54 -3.74
N GLU A 38 4.49 14.93 -4.86
CA GLU A 38 5.94 14.95 -5.03
C GLU A 38 6.60 15.91 -4.01
N ARG A 39 5.98 17.08 -3.78
CA ARG A 39 6.44 18.05 -2.78
C ARG A 39 6.32 17.52 -1.35
N LEU A 40 5.20 16.83 -1.03
CA LEU A 40 4.99 16.19 0.26
C LEU A 40 6.07 15.13 0.51
N LEU A 41 6.32 14.25 -0.45
CA LEU A 41 7.34 13.23 -0.38
C LEU A 41 8.75 13.80 -0.22
N ALA A 42 9.09 14.85 -0.98
CA ALA A 42 10.39 15.53 -0.87
C ALA A 42 10.58 16.19 0.52
N THR A 43 9.52 16.73 1.11
CA THR A 43 9.58 17.32 2.47
C THR A 43 9.78 16.23 3.54
N HIS A 44 9.38 14.99 3.27
CA HIS A 44 9.52 13.87 4.19
C HIS A 44 10.92 13.25 4.19
N ASP A 45 11.75 13.47 3.16
CA ASP A 45 13.15 13.03 3.18
C ASP A 45 13.84 13.52 4.47
N PRO A 46 14.69 12.73 5.09
CA PRO A 46 15.29 11.47 4.64
C PRO A 46 14.51 10.20 5.04
N TYR A 47 13.30 10.34 5.49
CA TYR A 47 12.48 9.17 5.86
C TYR A 47 11.74 8.64 4.64
N PRO A 48 11.58 7.30 4.50
CA PRO A 48 10.89 6.75 3.35
C PRO A 48 9.43 7.20 3.28
N GLY A 49 8.97 7.49 2.06
CA GLY A 49 7.58 7.86 1.80
C GLY A 49 7.17 7.42 0.41
N VAL A 50 5.95 6.89 0.30
CA VAL A 50 5.40 6.38 -0.95
C VAL A 50 3.96 6.85 -1.14
N VAL A 51 3.54 6.95 -2.39
CA VAL A 51 2.13 7.12 -2.77
C VAL A 51 1.67 5.83 -3.41
N LEU A 52 0.52 5.35 -2.98
CA LEU A 52 -0.06 4.06 -3.33
C LEU A 52 -1.36 4.25 -4.10
N ASP A 53 -1.61 3.36 -5.06
CA ASP A 53 -2.92 3.20 -5.67
C ASP A 53 -3.81 2.27 -4.81
N ARG A 54 -5.05 2.04 -5.26
CA ARG A 54 -6.02 1.18 -4.57
C ARG A 54 -5.59 -0.29 -4.46
N GLN A 55 -4.68 -0.77 -5.32
CA GLN A 55 -4.10 -2.10 -5.26
C GLN A 55 -2.80 -2.16 -4.47
N TRP A 56 -2.38 -1.05 -3.84
CA TRP A 56 -1.13 -0.94 -3.09
C TRP A 56 0.12 -1.02 -3.97
N ASN A 57 0.01 -0.64 -5.24
CA ASN A 57 1.17 -0.40 -6.08
C ASN A 57 1.74 0.99 -5.77
N ILE A 58 3.06 1.08 -5.74
CA ILE A 58 3.77 2.34 -5.54
C ILE A 58 3.74 3.13 -6.85
N ILE A 59 3.05 4.27 -6.85
CA ILE A 59 2.97 5.19 -8.01
C ILE A 59 3.95 6.35 -7.90
N LEU A 60 4.32 6.76 -6.68
CA LEU A 60 5.38 7.72 -6.41
C LEU A 60 6.15 7.29 -5.18
N ALA A 61 7.44 7.62 -5.14
CA ALA A 61 8.31 7.36 -4.00
C ALA A 61 9.35 8.47 -3.88
N ASN A 62 9.76 8.82 -2.65
CA ASN A 62 10.91 9.69 -2.43
C ASN A 62 12.24 8.92 -2.55
N ASP A 63 13.35 9.61 -2.46
CA ASP A 63 14.67 9.02 -2.64
C ASP A 63 15.00 8.00 -1.54
N ALA A 64 14.56 8.25 -0.31
CA ALA A 64 14.73 7.31 0.79
C ALA A 64 14.01 5.97 0.54
N ALA A 65 12.76 6.01 0.09
CA ALA A 65 12.01 4.81 -0.27
C ALA A 65 12.62 4.07 -1.47
N ARG A 66 13.06 4.80 -2.51
CA ARG A 66 13.74 4.21 -3.66
C ARG A 66 15.02 3.48 -3.27
N ARG A 67 15.81 4.03 -2.33
CA ARG A 67 17.03 3.36 -1.82
C ARG A 67 16.73 2.04 -1.13
N LEU A 68 15.63 1.94 -0.38
CA LEU A 68 15.25 0.69 0.30
C LEU A 68 14.90 -0.44 -0.68
N VAL A 69 14.33 -0.11 -1.83
CA VAL A 69 13.94 -1.12 -2.84
C VAL A 69 14.97 -1.24 -3.97
N ALA A 70 16.04 -0.44 -3.94
CA ALA A 70 17.10 -0.51 -4.93
C ALA A 70 17.80 -1.88 -4.85
N GLY A 71 17.88 -2.56 -5.98
CA GLY A 71 18.51 -3.89 -6.05
C GLY A 71 17.58 -5.07 -5.80
N LEU A 72 16.30 -4.85 -5.56
CA LEU A 72 15.31 -5.94 -5.58
C LEU A 72 15.19 -6.51 -7.00
N PRO A 73 15.05 -7.85 -7.15
CA PRO A 73 14.96 -8.48 -8.46
C PRO A 73 13.64 -8.15 -9.17
N ALA A 74 13.64 -8.27 -10.50
CA ALA A 74 12.45 -8.06 -11.33
C ALA A 74 11.26 -8.95 -10.94
N SER A 75 11.53 -10.17 -10.44
CA SER A 75 10.50 -11.08 -9.88
C SER A 75 9.64 -10.44 -8.78
N VAL A 76 10.15 -9.42 -8.09
CA VAL A 76 9.49 -8.74 -6.97
C VAL A 76 8.94 -7.38 -7.40
N THR A 77 9.57 -6.73 -8.38
CA THR A 77 9.27 -5.35 -8.77
C THR A 77 8.42 -5.23 -10.03
N GLU A 78 8.28 -6.29 -10.83
CA GLU A 78 7.47 -6.29 -12.06
C GLU A 78 6.11 -7.00 -11.86
N PRO A 79 5.06 -6.61 -12.58
CA PRO A 79 4.96 -5.46 -13.51
C PRO A 79 4.84 -4.11 -12.80
N SER A 80 4.68 -4.10 -11.49
CA SER A 80 4.62 -2.91 -10.64
C SER A 80 5.19 -3.22 -9.26
N VAL A 81 5.83 -2.24 -8.63
CA VAL A 81 6.31 -2.36 -7.26
C VAL A 81 5.09 -2.32 -6.33
N ASN A 82 4.74 -3.46 -5.74
CA ASN A 82 3.59 -3.60 -4.84
C ASN A 82 4.07 -3.79 -3.40
N VAL A 83 3.48 -3.04 -2.45
CA VAL A 83 3.91 -3.05 -1.04
C VAL A 83 3.83 -4.44 -0.43
N PHE A 84 2.74 -5.19 -0.65
CA PHE A 84 2.61 -6.54 -0.10
C PHE A 84 3.62 -7.50 -0.71
N ARG A 85 3.86 -7.41 -2.04
CA ARG A 85 4.82 -8.24 -2.73
C ARG A 85 6.24 -7.97 -2.22
N ILE A 86 6.69 -6.72 -2.22
CA ILE A 86 8.05 -6.40 -1.75
C ILE A 86 8.27 -6.74 -0.27
N SER A 87 7.24 -6.61 0.57
CA SER A 87 7.35 -6.88 2.01
C SER A 87 7.34 -8.37 2.34
N LEU A 88 6.64 -9.21 1.56
CA LEU A 88 6.40 -10.62 1.89
C LEU A 88 7.17 -11.60 1.01
N HIS A 89 7.68 -11.18 -0.17
CA HIS A 89 8.43 -12.07 -1.06
C HIS A 89 9.78 -12.47 -0.44
N PRO A 90 10.21 -13.74 -0.53
CA PRO A 90 11.48 -14.19 0.05
C PRO A 90 12.72 -13.49 -0.53
N GLU A 91 12.66 -13.00 -1.77
CA GLU A 91 13.72 -12.19 -2.39
C GLU A 91 13.47 -10.69 -2.26
N GLY A 92 12.42 -10.29 -1.53
CA GLY A 92 12.08 -8.91 -1.23
C GLY A 92 12.64 -8.46 0.13
N LEU A 93 11.94 -7.49 0.75
CA LEU A 93 12.31 -7.01 2.08
C LEU A 93 12.16 -8.08 3.16
N ALA A 94 11.37 -9.13 2.94
CA ALA A 94 11.26 -10.26 3.85
C ALA A 94 12.63 -10.85 4.22
N ALA A 95 13.57 -10.90 3.26
CA ALA A 95 14.93 -11.41 3.47
C ALA A 95 15.74 -10.62 4.52
N ILE A 96 15.41 -9.36 4.73
CA ILE A 96 16.11 -8.46 5.65
C ILE A 96 15.23 -7.98 6.82
N THR A 97 13.99 -8.47 6.91
CA THR A 97 13.06 -8.13 8.00
C THR A 97 13.37 -8.96 9.23
N LEU A 98 13.80 -8.31 10.31
CA LEU A 98 14.26 -8.97 11.55
C LEU A 98 13.09 -9.53 12.38
N ASN A 99 11.91 -8.91 12.31
CA ASN A 99 10.69 -9.36 12.98
C ASN A 99 9.66 -9.85 11.95
N PHE A 100 10.10 -10.70 11.04
CA PHE A 100 9.27 -11.11 9.88
C PHE A 100 7.95 -11.75 10.30
N ASP A 101 7.93 -12.59 11.33
CA ASP A 101 6.70 -13.30 11.72
C ASP A 101 5.59 -12.33 12.17
N GLU A 102 5.91 -11.35 13.00
CA GLU A 102 4.97 -10.32 13.47
C GLU A 102 4.53 -9.41 12.30
N TRP A 103 5.50 -8.98 11.49
CA TRP A 103 5.24 -8.13 10.33
C TRP A 103 4.39 -8.85 9.28
N CYS A 104 4.69 -10.11 8.98
CA CYS A 104 3.92 -10.95 8.06
C CYS A 104 2.46 -11.08 8.52
N ALA A 105 2.24 -11.38 9.80
CA ALA A 105 0.89 -11.47 10.36
C ALA A 105 0.09 -10.18 10.17
N ALA A 106 0.71 -9.02 10.46
CA ALA A 106 0.09 -7.71 10.30
C ALA A 106 -0.25 -7.41 8.83
N MET A 107 0.69 -7.65 7.91
CA MET A 107 0.51 -7.44 6.47
C MET A 107 -0.59 -8.35 5.90
N LEU A 108 -0.64 -9.62 6.30
CA LEU A 108 -1.70 -10.55 5.87
C LEU A 108 -3.07 -10.13 6.42
N ALA A 109 -3.14 -9.68 7.67
CA ALA A 109 -4.39 -9.17 8.25
C ALA A 109 -4.90 -7.94 7.50
N GLN A 110 -4.00 -7.01 7.15
CA GLN A 110 -4.33 -5.82 6.38
C GLN A 110 -4.82 -6.17 4.97
N LEU A 111 -4.10 -7.06 4.25
CA LEU A 111 -4.51 -7.50 2.92
C LEU A 111 -5.87 -8.20 2.92
N ARG A 112 -6.12 -9.08 3.90
CA ARG A 112 -7.43 -9.72 4.08
C ARG A 112 -8.55 -8.70 4.30
N ARG A 113 -8.29 -7.68 5.13
CA ARG A 113 -9.27 -6.59 5.37
C ARG A 113 -9.55 -5.82 4.08
N LEU A 114 -8.53 -5.49 3.29
CA LEU A 114 -8.70 -4.81 2.00
C LEU A 114 -9.54 -5.65 1.04
N VAL A 115 -9.24 -6.93 0.88
CA VAL A 115 -10.03 -7.84 0.04
C VAL A 115 -11.49 -7.90 0.48
N MET A 116 -11.75 -7.99 1.80
CA MET A 116 -13.12 -8.04 2.32
C MET A 116 -13.90 -6.73 2.09
N VAL A 117 -13.24 -5.59 2.24
CA VAL A 117 -13.91 -4.28 2.15
C VAL A 117 -14.12 -3.86 0.70
N THR A 118 -13.13 -4.10 -0.17
CA THR A 118 -13.18 -3.61 -1.55
C THR A 118 -13.75 -4.62 -2.53
N ALA A 119 -13.69 -5.92 -2.22
CA ALA A 119 -13.99 -7.03 -3.13
C ALA A 119 -13.22 -6.92 -4.48
N ASP A 120 -12.05 -6.26 -4.50
CA ASP A 120 -11.25 -6.07 -5.70
C ASP A 120 -10.62 -7.41 -6.15
N PRO A 121 -10.86 -7.85 -7.41
CA PRO A 121 -10.28 -9.09 -7.93
C PRO A 121 -8.75 -9.08 -7.96
N ALA A 122 -8.12 -7.92 -8.19
CA ALA A 122 -6.67 -7.78 -8.21
C ALA A 122 -6.07 -8.01 -6.82
N LEU A 123 -6.66 -7.43 -5.76
CA LEU A 123 -6.27 -7.69 -4.38
C LEU A 123 -6.52 -9.15 -3.96
N THR A 124 -7.60 -9.76 -4.46
CA THR A 124 -7.86 -11.20 -4.24
C THR A 124 -6.78 -12.06 -4.89
N GLN A 125 -6.34 -11.71 -6.10
CA GLN A 125 -5.26 -12.41 -6.79
C GLN A 125 -3.92 -12.23 -6.07
N LEU A 126 -3.61 -11.01 -5.64
CA LEU A 126 -2.42 -10.70 -4.84
C LEU A 126 -2.40 -11.49 -3.53
N ALA A 127 -3.54 -11.61 -2.84
CA ALA A 127 -3.64 -12.41 -1.62
C ALA A 127 -3.31 -13.89 -1.87
N ARG A 128 -3.77 -14.47 -2.98
CA ARG A 128 -3.42 -15.84 -3.35
C ARG A 128 -1.93 -15.98 -3.67
N GLU A 129 -1.35 -14.99 -4.36
CA GLU A 129 0.06 -14.96 -4.68
C GLU A 129 0.91 -14.95 -3.41
N VAL A 130 0.69 -14.00 -2.49
CA VAL A 130 1.52 -13.88 -1.28
C VAL A 130 1.35 -15.06 -0.32
N LEU A 131 0.16 -15.67 -0.26
CA LEU A 131 -0.07 -16.88 0.53
C LEU A 131 0.65 -18.12 -0.03
N ALA A 132 1.12 -18.09 -1.26
CA ALA A 132 1.90 -19.13 -1.88
C ALA A 132 3.43 -18.97 -1.68
N TYR A 133 3.89 -17.88 -1.08
CA TYR A 133 5.31 -17.68 -0.81
C TYR A 133 5.81 -18.66 0.27
N PRO A 134 6.98 -19.31 0.07
CA PRO A 134 7.49 -20.33 0.98
C PRO A 134 7.61 -19.85 2.43
N ASN A 135 8.19 -18.68 2.64
CA ASN A 135 8.36 -18.06 3.96
C ASN A 135 7.03 -17.69 4.63
N VAL A 136 6.00 -17.35 3.85
CA VAL A 136 4.64 -17.10 4.37
C VAL A 136 3.96 -18.41 4.77
N ILE A 137 4.14 -19.49 3.97
CA ILE A 137 3.64 -20.83 4.31
C ILE A 137 4.27 -21.31 5.62
N GLU A 138 5.59 -21.17 5.76
CA GLU A 138 6.31 -21.53 6.98
C GLU A 138 5.84 -20.74 8.20
N HIS A 139 5.63 -19.42 8.04
CA HIS A 139 5.06 -18.57 9.09
C HIS A 139 3.69 -19.08 9.53
N LEU A 140 2.78 -19.34 8.59
CA LEU A 140 1.43 -19.82 8.89
C LEU A 140 1.42 -21.20 9.57
N ALA A 141 2.34 -22.10 9.18
CA ALA A 141 2.50 -23.41 9.83
C ALA A 141 2.93 -23.24 11.29
N ARG A 142 3.88 -22.35 11.58
CA ARG A 142 4.32 -22.07 12.97
C ARG A 142 3.23 -21.41 13.81
N ALA A 143 2.43 -20.51 13.21
CA ALA A 143 1.36 -19.80 13.91
C ALA A 143 0.22 -20.72 14.38
N THR A 144 -0.03 -21.82 13.69
CA THR A 144 -1.04 -22.83 14.10
C THR A 144 -0.63 -23.63 15.33
N ASP A 145 0.68 -23.73 15.63
CA ASP A 145 1.22 -24.45 16.76
C ASP A 145 1.42 -23.57 18.01
N SER A 146 1.27 -22.25 17.87
CA SER A 146 1.44 -21.30 18.97
C SER A 146 0.11 -20.97 19.61
N GLU A 147 -0.04 -21.25 20.91
CA GLU A 147 -1.18 -20.77 21.70
C GLU A 147 -1.23 -19.24 21.71
N VAL A 148 -2.46 -18.74 21.59
CA VAL A 148 -2.90 -17.34 21.56
C VAL A 148 -1.89 -16.37 22.18
N ALA A 149 -1.24 -15.61 21.32
CA ALA A 149 -0.33 -14.55 21.73
C ALA A 149 -1.08 -13.42 22.44
N ASP A 150 -0.37 -12.76 23.36
CA ASP A 150 -0.74 -11.50 24.01
C ASP A 150 -1.36 -10.50 23.03
N GLU A 151 -2.18 -9.60 23.57
CA GLU A 151 -2.83 -8.51 22.85
C GLU A 151 -1.83 -7.82 21.89
N PRO A 152 -2.15 -7.71 20.56
CA PRO A 152 -1.19 -7.18 19.61
C PRO A 152 -0.76 -5.76 20.01
N PRO A 153 0.51 -5.41 19.87
CA PRO A 153 1.01 -4.10 20.25
C PRO A 153 0.25 -3.01 19.48
N LEU A 154 -0.03 -1.89 20.14
CA LEU A 154 -0.70 -0.72 19.53
C LEU A 154 0.08 -0.15 18.35
N LEU A 155 1.38 -0.35 18.31
CA LEU A 155 2.27 0.04 17.23
C LEU A 155 3.24 -1.11 16.96
N LEU A 156 3.26 -1.61 15.73
CA LEU A 156 4.19 -2.62 15.28
C LEU A 156 5.21 -1.99 14.32
N PRO A 157 6.46 -1.76 14.72
CA PRO A 157 7.49 -1.30 13.80
C PRO A 157 7.97 -2.44 12.91
N CYS A 158 8.24 -2.12 11.64
CA CYS A 158 9.00 -2.97 10.74
C CYS A 158 10.50 -2.80 11.06
N ARG A 159 11.18 -3.88 11.41
CA ARG A 159 12.62 -3.88 11.72
C ARG A 159 13.39 -4.49 10.56
N LEU A 160 14.24 -3.69 9.92
CA LEU A 160 15.03 -4.07 8.75
C LEU A 160 16.52 -4.07 9.05
N SER A 161 17.28 -5.03 8.53
CA SER A 161 18.74 -5.01 8.53
C SER A 161 19.26 -4.56 7.17
N VAL A 162 19.64 -3.31 7.04
CA VAL A 162 20.12 -2.70 5.80
C VAL A 162 21.61 -2.42 5.90
N GLY A 163 22.44 -3.11 5.11
CA GLY A 163 23.89 -2.93 5.15
C GLY A 163 24.53 -3.17 6.53
N GLY A 164 23.94 -4.03 7.35
CA GLY A 164 24.40 -4.31 8.73
C GLY A 164 23.91 -3.29 9.77
N VAL A 165 23.09 -2.31 9.36
CA VAL A 165 22.44 -1.36 10.26
C VAL A 165 20.98 -1.77 10.46
N GLU A 166 20.54 -1.85 11.73
CA GLU A 166 19.14 -2.07 12.04
C GLU A 166 18.37 -0.77 11.93
N LEU A 167 17.26 -0.80 11.14
CA LEU A 167 16.29 0.28 11.01
C LEU A 167 14.96 -0.19 11.59
N SER A 168 14.40 0.56 12.52
CA SER A 168 13.08 0.32 13.12
C SER A 168 12.14 1.41 12.67
N LEU A 169 11.13 1.06 11.84
CA LEU A 169 10.24 2.00 11.15
C LEU A 169 8.79 1.68 11.47
N PHE A 170 8.02 2.69 11.85
CA PHE A 170 6.56 2.58 11.85
C PHE A 170 5.95 3.40 10.72
N THR A 171 4.74 3.06 10.32
CA THR A 171 4.07 3.71 9.19
C THR A 171 2.86 4.50 9.63
N MET A 172 2.59 5.59 8.91
CA MET A 172 1.33 6.32 8.96
C MET A 172 0.73 6.36 7.56
N LEU A 173 -0.52 5.95 7.45
CA LEU A 173 -1.28 6.02 6.21
C LEU A 173 -2.19 7.23 6.25
N THR A 174 -2.11 8.08 5.20
CA THR A 174 -2.96 9.25 5.05
C THR A 174 -3.67 9.26 3.71
N THR A 175 -4.87 9.83 3.65
CA THR A 175 -5.68 9.98 2.46
C THR A 175 -6.09 11.44 2.28
N PHE A 176 -6.58 11.81 1.10
CA PHE A 176 -7.08 13.17 0.86
C PHE A 176 -8.38 13.41 1.63
N GLY A 177 -8.47 14.54 2.34
CA GLY A 177 -9.63 14.88 3.17
C GLY A 177 -10.88 15.32 2.40
N THR A 178 -10.74 15.79 1.17
CA THR A 178 -11.86 16.27 0.32
C THR A 178 -11.62 15.93 -1.14
N PRO A 179 -11.61 14.65 -1.51
CA PRO A 179 -11.44 14.25 -2.90
C PRO A 179 -12.68 14.68 -3.70
N ARG A 180 -12.45 15.30 -4.86
CA ARG A 180 -13.51 15.62 -5.84
C ARG A 180 -13.52 14.67 -7.04
N ASP A 181 -12.58 13.74 -7.07
CA ASP A 181 -12.38 12.74 -8.10
C ASP A 181 -12.13 11.40 -7.40
N ILE A 182 -12.71 10.32 -7.91
CA ILE A 182 -12.55 8.97 -7.35
C ILE A 182 -11.08 8.54 -7.37
N THR A 183 -10.35 8.88 -8.42
CA THR A 183 -8.93 8.52 -8.53
C THR A 183 -8.10 9.09 -7.37
N ILE A 184 -8.46 10.29 -6.92
CA ILE A 184 -7.80 10.93 -5.77
C ILE A 184 -8.25 10.30 -4.44
N ASP A 185 -9.49 9.85 -4.36
CA ASP A 185 -10.04 9.13 -3.19
C ASP A 185 -9.37 7.77 -2.98
N GLU A 186 -8.91 7.15 -4.08
CA GLU A 186 -8.23 5.85 -4.08
C GLU A 186 -6.71 5.95 -3.82
N ILE A 187 -6.15 7.15 -3.74
CA ILE A 187 -4.73 7.38 -3.46
C ILE A 187 -4.49 7.45 -1.96
N ALA A 188 -3.56 6.66 -1.48
CA ALA A 188 -3.04 6.74 -0.13
C ALA A 188 -1.57 7.17 -0.12
N VAL A 189 -1.17 7.90 0.91
CA VAL A 189 0.24 8.24 1.16
C VAL A 189 0.68 7.48 2.40
N GLU A 190 1.69 6.64 2.27
CA GLU A 190 2.32 5.93 3.37
C GLU A 190 3.66 6.59 3.69
N LEU A 191 3.77 7.09 4.92
CA LEU A 191 4.96 7.75 5.44
C LEU A 191 5.57 6.90 6.54
N PHE A 192 6.86 6.61 6.41
CA PHE A 192 7.62 5.83 7.37
C PHE A 192 8.35 6.78 8.32
N TYR A 193 8.31 6.49 9.60
CA TYR A 193 8.96 7.26 10.64
C TYR A 193 9.91 6.36 11.43
N PRO A 194 11.07 6.89 11.86
CA PRO A 194 11.95 6.14 12.76
C PRO A 194 11.25 5.90 14.11
N ALA A 195 11.31 4.67 14.61
CA ALA A 195 10.79 4.31 15.91
C ALA A 195 11.76 4.65 17.05
N ASP A 196 13.02 4.97 16.71
CA ASP A 196 14.09 5.33 17.64
C ASP A 196 15.10 6.31 17.03
N ASP A 197 15.94 6.92 17.91
CA ASP A 197 16.94 7.92 17.51
C ASP A 197 18.09 7.32 16.68
N ALA A 198 18.40 6.03 16.87
CA ALA A 198 19.45 5.35 16.10
C ALA A 198 19.03 5.22 14.64
N THR A 199 17.80 4.79 14.40
CA THR A 199 17.19 4.73 13.06
C THR A 199 17.11 6.12 12.42
N ALA A 200 16.67 7.14 13.19
CA ALA A 200 16.61 8.51 12.69
C ALA A 200 17.99 9.03 12.25
N THR A 201 19.03 8.72 13.03
CA THR A 201 20.40 9.11 12.71
C THR A 201 20.94 8.37 11.49
N ALA A 202 20.71 7.05 11.40
CA ALA A 202 21.14 6.24 10.26
C ALA A 202 20.55 6.73 8.94
N LEU A 203 19.24 7.05 8.92
CA LEU A 203 18.58 7.57 7.73
C LEU A 203 19.09 8.94 7.31
N ARG A 204 19.39 9.84 8.27
CA ARG A 204 19.99 11.15 7.96
C ARG A 204 21.41 11.01 7.38
N VAL A 205 22.21 10.11 7.92
CA VAL A 205 23.55 9.84 7.39
C VAL A 205 23.47 9.27 5.97
N ALA A 206 22.58 8.34 5.71
CA ALA A 206 22.37 7.75 4.39
C ALA A 206 21.88 8.75 3.31
N ALA A 207 21.27 9.86 3.74
CA ALA A 207 20.81 10.90 2.83
C ALA A 207 21.86 12.00 2.56
N GLY A 208 22.85 12.15 3.44
CA GLY A 208 23.91 13.17 3.33
C GLY A 208 25.18 12.71 2.62
N GLY A 209 25.27 11.44 2.24
CA GLY A 209 26.35 10.85 1.44
C GLY A 209 25.95 10.72 0.01
#